data_3368cafe8b185f28825fcc04a348239c
#
_entry.id   3368cafe8b185f28825fcc04a348239c
#
_cell.length_a   1.000
_cell.length_b   1.000
_cell.length_c   1.000
_cell.angle_alpha   90.00
_cell.angle_beta   90.00
_cell.angle_gamma   90.00
#
_symmetry.space_group_name_H-M   'P 1'
#
loop_
_entity.id
_entity.type
_entity.pdbx_description
1 polymer ?
#
loop_
_entity_poly.entity_id
_entity_poly.type
_entity_poly.pdbx_seq_one_letter_code
_entity_poly.pdbx_strand_id
1 'polypeptide(L)'
;MDVYYIKEEVYIFNLYFYKKGGRNQMLLDFDNAVNIFTDCSTWRDESDKTLASCGYCVVVDNEIVEHNNIIVDDSNNAQGELFAILMGVIAANRFKDRGSRINLFSDSKTSIRSLTHNVFNWYDNSLKSDTGGFVNIRGDSIKYQELYLNIVEEIVSTGLKINFYHVRSHNRYHQESVHMARTYFNKVNKTNTSDDIVRDIIYYNNFVDKMTRHRLHDVCHDDSFERENYRQFRYPVTRQPSRLQIESYRSLVC
;
A
#
# COMPACT_ATOMS: atom_id res chain seq x y z
N MET A 1 -0.90 40.37 -30.92
CA MET A 1 -0.37 38.97 -30.95
C MET A 1 0.45 38.81 -29.68
N ASP A 2 -0.25 38.62 -28.56
CA ASP A 2 0.36 38.68 -27.24
C ASP A 2 0.67 37.25 -26.78
N VAL A 3 1.95 36.99 -26.60
CA VAL A 3 2.48 35.72 -26.11
C VAL A 3 2.43 35.76 -24.58
N TYR A 4 1.50 35.05 -23.97
CA TYR A 4 1.47 34.86 -22.52
C TYR A 4 2.53 33.82 -22.12
N TYR A 5 3.59 34.29 -21.47
CA TYR A 5 4.53 33.45 -20.76
C TYR A 5 3.86 32.98 -19.46
N ILE A 6 3.55 31.70 -19.37
CA ILE A 6 3.23 31.04 -18.09
C ILE A 6 4.55 30.83 -17.38
N LYS A 7 4.78 31.55 -16.28
CA LYS A 7 5.86 31.28 -15.34
C LYS A 7 5.58 29.92 -14.69
N GLU A 8 6.37 28.93 -14.99
CA GLU A 8 6.46 27.71 -14.19
C GLU A 8 7.06 28.06 -12.83
N GLU A 9 6.23 28.14 -11.80
CA GLU A 9 6.70 28.13 -10.43
C GLU A 9 7.15 26.70 -10.10
N VAL A 10 8.46 26.50 -10.16
CA VAL A 10 9.11 25.28 -9.64
C VAL A 10 9.00 25.33 -8.12
N TYR A 11 8.02 24.64 -7.55
CA TYR A 11 7.98 24.40 -6.12
C TYR A 11 9.12 23.47 -5.72
N ILE A 12 10.19 24.07 -5.21
CA ILE A 12 11.26 23.32 -4.55
C ILE A 12 10.69 22.82 -3.24
N PHE A 13 10.33 21.52 -3.19
CA PHE A 13 9.97 20.86 -1.95
C PHE A 13 11.15 20.85 -1.00
N ASN A 14 11.06 21.62 0.09
CA ASN A 14 11.96 21.53 1.22
C ASN A 14 11.76 20.17 1.90
N LEU A 15 12.52 19.17 1.47
CA LEU A 15 12.79 17.98 2.25
C LEU A 15 13.57 18.42 3.49
N TYR A 16 12.94 18.42 4.65
CA TYR A 16 13.63 18.61 5.92
C TYR A 16 14.54 17.41 6.18
N PHE A 17 15.74 17.45 5.61
CA PHE A 17 16.78 16.49 5.92
C PHE A 17 17.50 16.94 7.19
N TYR A 18 17.32 16.18 8.27
CA TYR A 18 18.15 16.37 9.46
C TYR A 18 19.52 15.72 9.22
N LYS A 19 20.54 16.55 8.97
CA LYS A 19 21.91 16.12 8.76
C LYS A 19 22.57 15.80 10.10
N LYS A 20 22.49 14.55 10.55
CA LYS A 20 23.36 14.03 11.60
C LYS A 20 24.02 12.74 11.10
N GLY A 21 25.31 12.82 10.72
CA GLY A 21 26.11 11.64 10.42
C GLY A 21 25.75 10.88 9.14
N GLY A 22 25.95 11.48 7.96
CA GLY A 22 26.27 10.72 6.74
C GLY A 22 25.18 9.90 6.04
N ARG A 23 23.93 9.82 6.52
CA ARG A 23 22.80 9.21 5.80
C ARG A 23 21.56 10.07 6.00
N ASN A 24 20.96 10.52 4.90
CA ASN A 24 19.66 11.20 4.93
C ASN A 24 18.59 10.16 5.35
N GLN A 25 18.14 10.22 6.59
CA GLN A 25 17.00 9.43 7.08
C GLN A 25 15.76 10.32 7.07
N MET A 26 14.65 9.80 6.56
CA MET A 26 13.37 10.50 6.56
C MET A 26 12.74 10.39 7.96
N LEU A 27 12.24 11.50 8.51
CA LEU A 27 11.45 11.46 9.72
C LEU A 27 10.04 10.99 9.37
N LEU A 28 9.57 9.92 10.01
CA LEU A 28 8.18 9.50 9.91
C LEU A 28 7.32 10.43 10.76
N ASP A 29 6.45 11.18 10.10
CA ASP A 29 5.38 11.94 10.76
C ASP A 29 4.18 11.01 10.94
N PHE A 30 4.03 10.44 12.12
CA PHE A 30 2.96 9.50 12.45
C PHE A 30 1.76 10.22 13.06
N ASP A 31 2.00 11.17 13.95
CA ASP A 31 0.96 11.83 14.75
C ASP A 31 0.11 12.81 13.94
N ASN A 32 0.69 13.48 12.92
CA ASN A 32 -0.03 14.44 12.07
C ASN A 32 -0.40 13.88 10.69
N ALA A 33 -0.38 12.58 10.54
CA ALA A 33 -0.68 11.88 9.29
C ALA A 33 -1.93 11.02 9.40
N VAL A 34 -2.52 10.73 8.25
CA VAL A 34 -3.48 9.63 8.13
C VAL A 34 -2.66 8.35 7.94
N ASN A 35 -2.76 7.43 8.89
CA ASN A 35 -2.02 6.18 8.87
C ASN A 35 -2.96 5.03 8.46
N ILE A 36 -2.56 4.25 7.46
CA ILE A 36 -3.35 3.16 6.92
C ILE A 36 -2.56 1.88 7.06
N PHE A 37 -3.18 0.88 7.63
CA PHE A 37 -2.60 -0.46 7.77
C PHE A 37 -3.40 -1.42 6.92
N THR A 38 -2.70 -2.27 6.17
CA THR A 38 -3.31 -3.25 5.26
C THR A 38 -2.70 -4.61 5.45
N ASP A 39 -3.54 -5.64 5.37
CA ASP A 39 -3.12 -7.03 5.49
C ASP A 39 -4.09 -7.97 4.75
N CYS A 40 -3.64 -9.18 4.46
CA CYS A 40 -4.43 -10.22 3.86
C CYS A 40 -4.14 -11.58 4.51
N SER A 41 -5.20 -12.29 4.84
CA SER A 41 -5.13 -13.69 5.25
C SER A 41 -5.73 -14.58 4.17
N THR A 42 -5.11 -15.75 3.92
CA THR A 42 -5.59 -16.69 2.93
C THR A 42 -5.85 -18.06 3.53
N TRP A 43 -6.86 -18.72 3.02
CA TRP A 43 -7.18 -20.11 3.33
C TRP A 43 -7.35 -20.91 2.04
N ARG A 44 -6.96 -22.17 2.07
CA ARG A 44 -7.08 -23.09 0.94
C ARG A 44 -7.89 -24.30 1.37
N ASP A 45 -8.90 -24.62 0.60
CA ASP A 45 -9.74 -25.80 0.85
C ASP A 45 -9.13 -27.08 0.29
N GLU A 46 -9.80 -28.21 0.55
CA GLU A 46 -9.40 -29.53 0.07
C GLU A 46 -9.42 -29.66 -1.46
N SER A 47 -10.18 -28.81 -2.16
CA SER A 47 -10.24 -28.75 -3.63
C SER A 47 -9.20 -27.82 -4.26
N ASP A 48 -8.22 -27.35 -3.47
CA ASP A 48 -7.15 -26.43 -3.85
C ASP A 48 -7.63 -25.00 -4.24
N LYS A 49 -8.90 -24.69 -3.92
CA LYS A 49 -9.43 -23.32 -4.10
C LYS A 49 -9.05 -22.45 -2.92
N THR A 50 -8.66 -21.24 -3.21
CA THR A 50 -8.23 -20.26 -2.20
C THR A 50 -9.31 -19.21 -1.93
N LEU A 51 -9.44 -18.82 -0.66
CA LEU A 51 -10.16 -17.62 -0.22
C LEU A 51 -9.17 -16.68 0.42
N ALA A 52 -9.37 -15.39 0.21
CA ALA A 52 -8.59 -14.35 0.87
C ALA A 52 -9.51 -13.39 1.62
N SER A 53 -9.15 -13.07 2.85
CA SER A 53 -9.73 -11.95 3.60
C SER A 53 -8.76 -10.78 3.52
N CYS A 54 -9.14 -9.74 2.81
CA CYS A 54 -8.33 -8.55 2.57
C CYS A 54 -8.88 -7.40 3.42
N GLY A 55 -8.04 -6.77 4.23
CA GLY A 55 -8.49 -5.77 5.18
C GLY A 55 -7.61 -4.54 5.27
N TYR A 56 -8.19 -3.48 5.81
CA TYR A 56 -7.48 -2.25 6.15
C TYR A 56 -8.06 -1.62 7.43
N CYS A 57 -7.27 -0.80 8.10
CA CYS A 57 -7.75 0.20 9.03
C CYS A 57 -7.11 1.56 8.77
N VAL A 58 -7.87 2.62 9.05
CA VAL A 58 -7.43 4.02 8.97
C VAL A 58 -7.32 4.55 10.40
N VAL A 59 -6.16 5.10 10.71
CA VAL A 59 -5.84 5.68 12.03
C VAL A 59 -5.55 7.17 11.86
N VAL A 60 -6.23 7.99 12.63
CA VAL A 60 -6.05 9.45 12.70
C VAL A 60 -6.02 9.82 14.17
N ASP A 61 -5.08 10.66 14.59
CA ASP A 61 -4.93 11.09 15.98
C ASP A 61 -4.84 9.91 16.97
N ASN A 62 -4.14 8.84 16.56
CA ASN A 62 -3.97 7.59 17.31
C ASN A 62 -5.28 6.81 17.58
N GLU A 63 -6.35 7.09 16.83
CA GLU A 63 -7.61 6.37 16.91
C GLU A 63 -7.96 5.70 15.59
N ILE A 64 -8.52 4.48 15.64
CA ILE A 64 -9.06 3.81 14.45
C ILE A 64 -10.37 4.49 14.10
N VAL A 65 -10.38 5.26 13.02
CA VAL A 65 -11.55 6.00 12.53
C VAL A 65 -12.36 5.23 11.50
N GLU A 66 -11.74 4.25 10.83
CA GLU A 66 -12.40 3.36 9.89
C GLU A 66 -11.62 2.05 9.78
N HIS A 67 -12.34 0.96 9.62
CA HIS A 67 -11.77 -0.33 9.22
C HIS A 67 -12.78 -1.13 8.38
N ASN A 68 -12.27 -1.98 7.51
CA ASN A 68 -13.11 -2.89 6.73
C ASN A 68 -12.30 -4.11 6.30
N ASN A 69 -13.00 -5.20 6.01
CA ASN A 69 -12.42 -6.35 5.32
C ASN A 69 -13.42 -6.94 4.32
N ILE A 70 -12.90 -7.56 3.28
CA ILE A 70 -13.68 -8.19 2.22
C ILE A 70 -13.12 -9.58 1.96
N ILE A 71 -14.00 -10.56 1.76
CA ILE A 71 -13.62 -11.89 1.27
C ILE A 71 -13.56 -11.86 -0.26
N VAL A 72 -12.47 -12.38 -0.80
CA VAL A 72 -12.22 -12.52 -2.24
C VAL A 72 -12.03 -13.99 -2.56
N ASP A 73 -12.82 -14.50 -3.50
CA ASP A 73 -12.70 -15.88 -3.98
C ASP A 73 -11.56 -15.99 -5.00
N ASP A 74 -10.94 -17.18 -5.06
CA ASP A 74 -9.85 -17.54 -5.98
C ASP A 74 -8.66 -16.55 -5.96
N SER A 75 -8.34 -16.07 -4.77
CA SER A 75 -7.26 -15.11 -4.56
C SER A 75 -6.15 -15.69 -3.69
N ASN A 76 -4.92 -15.69 -4.21
CA ASN A 76 -3.76 -16.04 -3.40
C ASN A 76 -3.26 -14.86 -2.56
N ASN A 77 -2.34 -15.15 -1.62
CA ASN A 77 -1.83 -14.15 -0.68
C ASN A 77 -1.29 -12.88 -1.37
N ALA A 78 -0.49 -13.02 -2.43
CA ALA A 78 0.11 -11.87 -3.11
C ALA A 78 -0.92 -10.96 -3.80
N GLN A 79 -1.97 -11.56 -4.36
CA GLN A 79 -3.10 -10.83 -4.94
C GLN A 79 -3.93 -10.14 -3.85
N GLY A 80 -4.22 -10.86 -2.77
CA GLY A 80 -4.97 -10.34 -1.64
C GLY A 80 -4.26 -9.17 -0.95
N GLU A 81 -2.94 -9.22 -0.79
CA GLU A 81 -2.13 -8.12 -0.26
C GLU A 81 -2.25 -6.84 -1.12
N LEU A 82 -2.12 -6.99 -2.43
CA LEU A 82 -2.29 -5.86 -3.36
C LEU A 82 -3.72 -5.30 -3.31
N PHE A 83 -4.70 -6.18 -3.17
CA PHE A 83 -6.09 -5.77 -3.07
C PHE A 83 -6.37 -5.03 -1.76
N ALA A 84 -5.82 -5.49 -0.63
CA ALA A 84 -5.90 -4.78 0.65
C ALA A 84 -5.27 -3.38 0.55
N ILE A 85 -4.12 -3.25 -0.14
CA ILE A 85 -3.49 -1.95 -0.43
C ILE A 85 -4.42 -1.05 -1.26
N LEU A 86 -5.03 -1.57 -2.32
CA LEU A 86 -5.98 -0.80 -3.14
C LEU A 86 -7.16 -0.29 -2.29
N MET A 87 -7.75 -1.15 -1.45
CA MET A 87 -8.81 -0.74 -0.52
C MET A 87 -8.35 0.37 0.43
N GLY A 88 -7.15 0.23 0.99
CA GLY A 88 -6.54 1.23 1.86
C GLY A 88 -6.32 2.58 1.16
N VAL A 89 -5.86 2.58 -0.09
CA VAL A 89 -5.69 3.80 -0.91
C VAL A 89 -7.04 4.47 -1.19
N ILE A 90 -8.07 3.70 -1.54
CA ILE A 90 -9.44 4.22 -1.74
C ILE A 90 -9.99 4.81 -0.43
N ALA A 91 -9.75 4.14 0.70
CA ALA A 91 -10.15 4.64 2.01
C ALA A 91 -9.44 5.96 2.35
N ALA A 92 -8.13 6.07 2.06
CA ALA A 92 -7.32 7.25 2.31
C ALA A 92 -7.92 8.53 1.71
N ASN A 93 -8.52 8.43 0.53
CA ASN A 93 -9.12 9.58 -0.14
C ASN A 93 -10.21 10.27 0.69
N ARG A 94 -10.93 9.52 1.52
CA ARG A 94 -11.96 10.08 2.42
C ARG A 94 -11.40 10.91 3.58
N PHE A 95 -10.14 10.72 3.90
CA PHE A 95 -9.46 11.33 5.03
C PHE A 95 -8.32 12.27 4.63
N LYS A 96 -8.12 12.53 3.33
CA LYS A 96 -7.00 13.33 2.80
C LYS A 96 -6.86 14.72 3.42
N ASP A 97 -7.98 15.31 3.86
CA ASP A 97 -8.00 16.64 4.46
C ASP A 97 -7.75 16.63 5.98
N ARG A 98 -7.62 15.45 6.60
CA ARG A 98 -7.43 15.28 8.04
C ARG A 98 -5.96 15.15 8.46
N GLY A 99 -5.05 15.04 7.52
CA GLY A 99 -3.62 14.91 7.80
C GLY A 99 -2.77 15.53 6.70
N SER A 100 -1.54 15.95 7.07
CA SER A 100 -0.59 16.55 6.13
C SER A 100 -0.06 15.53 5.10
N ARG A 101 -0.09 14.26 5.45
CA ARG A 101 0.44 13.12 4.68
C ARG A 101 -0.38 11.88 4.92
N ILE A 102 -0.24 10.92 4.01
CA ILE A 102 -0.79 9.59 4.15
C ILE A 102 0.38 8.62 4.26
N ASN A 103 0.40 7.83 5.31
CA ASN A 103 1.35 6.73 5.50
C ASN A 103 0.60 5.41 5.31
N LEU A 104 1.04 4.56 4.41
CA LEU A 104 0.49 3.23 4.22
C LEU A 104 1.50 2.17 4.64
N PHE A 105 1.08 1.32 5.55
CA PHE A 105 1.85 0.24 6.14
C PHE A 105 1.32 -1.11 5.67
N SER A 106 2.21 -1.96 5.21
CA SER A 106 1.90 -3.35 4.84
C SER A 106 3.09 -4.24 5.14
N ASP A 107 2.85 -5.49 5.48
CA ASP A 107 3.91 -6.49 5.65
C ASP A 107 4.28 -7.20 4.34
N SER A 108 3.59 -6.90 3.25
CA SER A 108 3.94 -7.36 1.90
C SER A 108 5.10 -6.56 1.31
N LYS A 109 6.32 -6.98 1.62
CA LYS A 109 7.54 -6.37 1.08
C LYS A 109 7.56 -6.31 -0.44
N THR A 110 7.03 -7.34 -1.10
CA THR A 110 6.98 -7.42 -2.56
C THR A 110 6.04 -6.34 -3.11
N SER A 111 4.84 -6.18 -2.54
CA SER A 111 3.87 -5.17 -2.97
C SER A 111 4.42 -3.76 -2.78
N ILE A 112 4.97 -3.43 -1.59
CA ILE A 112 5.59 -2.13 -1.31
C ILE A 112 6.72 -1.83 -2.30
N ARG A 113 7.66 -2.77 -2.51
CA ARG A 113 8.76 -2.59 -3.46
C ARG A 113 8.25 -2.40 -4.90
N SER A 114 7.22 -3.13 -5.27
CA SER A 114 6.63 -3.01 -6.61
C SER A 114 6.02 -1.64 -6.84
N LEU A 115 5.25 -1.14 -5.89
CA LEU A 115 4.60 0.18 -5.98
C LEU A 115 5.61 1.33 -5.94
N THR A 116 6.68 1.22 -5.15
CA THR A 116 7.65 2.32 -4.98
C THR A 116 8.80 2.30 -5.99
N HIS A 117 9.06 1.17 -6.67
CA HIS A 117 10.22 1.03 -7.56
C HIS A 117 9.90 0.32 -8.88
N ASN A 118 9.26 -0.87 -8.82
CA ASN A 118 9.16 -1.71 -10.01
C ASN A 118 8.17 -1.16 -11.05
N VAL A 119 7.10 -0.49 -10.61
CA VAL A 119 6.09 0.15 -11.50
C VAL A 119 6.76 1.05 -12.53
N PHE A 120 7.77 1.83 -12.15
CA PHE A 120 8.50 2.71 -13.07
C PHE A 120 9.30 1.92 -14.10
N ASN A 121 10.00 0.88 -13.67
CA ASN A 121 10.76 0.02 -14.57
C ASN A 121 9.83 -0.75 -15.54
N TRP A 122 8.70 -1.24 -15.05
CA TRP A 122 7.71 -1.95 -15.87
C TRP A 122 7.07 -1.03 -16.91
N TYR A 123 6.82 0.23 -16.53
CA TYR A 123 6.36 1.24 -17.47
C TYR A 123 7.41 1.53 -18.55
N ASP A 124 8.67 1.78 -18.16
CA ASP A 124 9.75 2.06 -19.09
C ASP A 124 10.00 0.88 -20.06
N ASN A 125 9.83 -0.36 -19.60
CA ASN A 125 9.91 -1.56 -20.44
C ASN A 125 8.71 -1.64 -21.40
N SER A 126 7.51 -1.30 -20.94
CA SER A 126 6.30 -1.36 -21.77
C SER A 126 6.32 -0.37 -22.95
N LEU A 127 7.04 0.76 -22.84
CA LEU A 127 7.25 1.69 -23.95
C LEU A 127 8.08 1.10 -25.10
N LYS A 128 8.79 0.00 -24.84
CA LYS A 128 9.61 -0.71 -25.82
C LYS A 128 8.91 -1.93 -26.42
N SER A 129 7.70 -2.22 -25.95
CA SER A 129 6.89 -3.35 -26.36
C SER A 129 5.50 -2.86 -26.78
N ASP A 130 4.89 -3.47 -27.79
CA ASP A 130 3.54 -3.14 -28.23
C ASP A 130 2.44 -3.73 -27.33
N THR A 131 2.80 -4.15 -26.12
CA THR A 131 1.86 -4.73 -25.16
C THR A 131 1.21 -3.61 -24.35
N GLY A 132 -0.09 -3.51 -24.37
CA GLY A 132 -0.87 -2.43 -23.71
C GLY A 132 -0.90 -2.47 -22.18
N GLY A 133 0.17 -2.91 -21.49
CA GLY A 133 0.23 -3.02 -20.03
C GLY A 133 1.66 -3.04 -19.50
N PHE A 134 1.83 -3.16 -18.18
CA PHE A 134 3.14 -3.29 -17.55
C PHE A 134 3.83 -4.60 -17.95
N VAL A 135 5.11 -4.52 -18.31
CA VAL A 135 5.93 -5.68 -18.66
C VAL A 135 7.26 -5.70 -17.90
N ASN A 136 7.79 -6.89 -17.68
CA ASN A 136 9.13 -7.06 -17.13
C ASN A 136 10.20 -6.79 -18.21
N ILE A 137 11.47 -6.90 -17.83
CA ILE A 137 12.61 -6.68 -18.75
C ILE A 137 12.66 -7.67 -19.91
N ARG A 138 11.97 -8.81 -19.80
CA ARG A 138 11.88 -9.83 -20.86
C ARG A 138 10.68 -9.62 -21.80
N GLY A 139 9.83 -8.64 -21.50
CA GLY A 139 8.60 -8.36 -22.24
C GLY A 139 7.38 -9.17 -21.77
N ASP A 140 7.51 -9.97 -20.67
CA ASP A 140 6.39 -10.72 -20.12
C ASP A 140 5.47 -9.79 -19.32
N SER A 141 4.15 -10.02 -19.42
CA SER A 141 3.16 -9.30 -18.61
C SER A 141 3.39 -9.50 -17.12
N ILE A 142 3.17 -8.42 -16.34
CA ILE A 142 3.28 -8.47 -14.88
C ILE A 142 2.06 -9.17 -14.31
N LYS A 143 2.30 -10.14 -13.40
CA LYS A 143 1.23 -10.81 -12.67
C LYS A 143 0.46 -9.78 -11.83
N TYR A 144 -0.87 -9.85 -11.84
CA TYR A 144 -1.78 -8.90 -11.15
C TYR A 144 -1.61 -7.44 -11.59
N GLN A 145 -1.23 -7.20 -12.84
CA GLN A 145 -1.00 -5.86 -13.35
C GLN A 145 -2.22 -4.93 -13.19
N GLU A 146 -3.43 -5.47 -13.28
CA GLU A 146 -4.68 -4.72 -13.11
C GLU A 146 -4.76 -4.06 -11.73
N LEU A 147 -4.30 -4.74 -10.68
CA LEU A 147 -4.25 -4.17 -9.33
C LEU A 147 -3.25 -3.03 -9.24
N TYR A 148 -2.05 -3.21 -9.80
CA TYR A 148 -1.06 -2.13 -9.85
C TYR A 148 -1.56 -0.92 -10.64
N LEU A 149 -2.22 -1.15 -11.79
CA LEU A 149 -2.80 -0.09 -12.61
C LEU A 149 -3.88 0.68 -11.84
N ASN A 150 -4.78 -0.03 -11.14
CA ASN A 150 -5.83 0.60 -10.35
C ASN A 150 -5.27 1.39 -9.15
N ILE A 151 -4.24 0.89 -8.47
CA ILE A 151 -3.58 1.64 -7.38
C ILE A 151 -2.93 2.92 -7.93
N VAL A 152 -2.20 2.83 -9.04
CA VAL A 152 -1.60 4.00 -9.70
C VAL A 152 -2.65 5.02 -10.09
N GLU A 153 -3.73 4.58 -10.74
CA GLU A 153 -4.82 5.44 -11.18
C GLU A 153 -5.51 6.13 -10.00
N GLU A 154 -5.82 5.40 -8.92
CA GLU A 154 -6.46 5.97 -7.73
C GLU A 154 -5.57 7.06 -7.08
N ILE A 155 -4.28 6.80 -6.95
CA ILE A 155 -3.33 7.78 -6.38
C ILE A 155 -3.22 9.03 -7.27
N VAL A 156 -3.12 8.85 -8.58
CA VAL A 156 -2.96 9.95 -9.53
C VAL A 156 -4.23 10.79 -9.65
N SER A 157 -5.40 10.13 -9.80
CA SER A 157 -6.68 10.82 -9.97
C SER A 157 -7.09 11.63 -8.74
N THR A 158 -6.71 11.16 -7.55
CA THR A 158 -7.02 11.82 -6.28
C THR A 158 -5.94 12.79 -5.82
N GLY A 159 -4.75 12.73 -6.41
CA GLY A 159 -3.58 13.54 -6.01
C GLY A 159 -3.03 13.21 -4.63
N LEU A 160 -3.27 12.00 -4.12
CA LEU A 160 -2.84 11.56 -2.80
C LEU A 160 -1.32 11.44 -2.70
N LYS A 161 -0.73 12.12 -1.72
CA LYS A 161 0.70 11.95 -1.38
C LYS A 161 0.83 10.82 -0.36
N ILE A 162 1.33 9.67 -0.81
CA ILE A 162 1.41 8.46 0.02
C ILE A 162 2.87 8.04 0.23
N ASN A 163 3.24 7.84 1.49
CA ASN A 163 4.46 7.16 1.87
C ASN A 163 4.14 5.69 2.12
N PHE A 164 4.84 4.79 1.45
CA PHE A 164 4.69 3.35 1.63
C PHE A 164 5.75 2.82 2.59
N TYR A 165 5.32 2.13 3.64
CA TYR A 165 6.20 1.55 4.65
C TYR A 165 6.00 0.04 4.75
N HIS A 166 7.12 -0.70 4.70
CA HIS A 166 7.11 -2.12 4.99
C HIS A 166 7.23 -2.36 6.50
N VAL A 167 6.30 -3.11 7.05
CA VAL A 167 6.28 -3.57 8.44
C VAL A 167 6.65 -5.05 8.48
N ARG A 168 7.31 -5.49 9.54
CA ARG A 168 7.53 -6.93 9.77
C ARG A 168 6.26 -7.54 10.36
N SER A 169 5.76 -8.63 9.76
CA SER A 169 4.62 -9.40 10.29
C SER A 169 4.91 -10.03 11.66
N HIS A 170 3.84 -10.33 12.40
CA HIS A 170 3.85 -11.10 13.64
C HIS A 170 4.81 -10.58 14.74
N ASN A 171 4.96 -9.28 14.87
CA ASN A 171 5.73 -8.68 15.96
C ASN A 171 5.01 -8.82 17.30
N ARG A 172 5.81 -9.08 18.37
CA ARG A 172 5.33 -9.13 19.74
C ARG A 172 5.57 -7.79 20.44
N TYR A 173 4.77 -7.51 21.50
CA TYR A 173 4.83 -6.24 22.24
C TYR A 173 5.91 -6.18 23.33
N HIS A 174 6.73 -7.23 23.53
CA HIS A 174 7.81 -7.20 24.50
C HIS A 174 8.84 -6.15 24.10
N GLN A 175 9.41 -5.44 25.07
CA GLN A 175 10.33 -4.33 24.84
C GLN A 175 11.49 -4.69 23.90
N GLU A 176 12.07 -5.88 24.07
CA GLU A 176 13.14 -6.39 23.20
C GLU A 176 12.65 -6.60 21.75
N SER A 177 11.42 -7.11 21.57
CA SER A 177 10.80 -7.27 20.24
C SER A 177 10.52 -5.93 19.58
N VAL A 178 10.09 -4.91 20.33
CA VAL A 178 9.87 -3.54 19.83
C VAL A 178 11.19 -2.93 19.37
N HIS A 179 12.26 -3.08 20.16
CA HIS A 179 13.59 -2.58 19.76
C HIS A 179 14.11 -3.24 18.46
N MET A 180 13.95 -4.56 18.34
CA MET A 180 14.31 -5.28 17.10
C MET A 180 13.44 -4.83 15.92
N ALA A 181 12.14 -4.66 16.15
CA ALA A 181 11.20 -4.17 15.12
C ALA A 181 11.57 -2.76 14.68
N ARG A 182 11.91 -1.84 15.60
CA ARG A 182 12.40 -0.51 15.28
C ARG A 182 13.66 -0.54 14.44
N THR A 183 14.64 -1.35 14.84
CA THR A 183 15.89 -1.48 14.09
C THR A 183 15.64 -1.95 12.67
N TYR A 184 14.75 -2.95 12.52
CA TYR A 184 14.33 -3.44 11.21
C TYR A 184 13.59 -2.37 10.41
N PHE A 185 12.56 -1.75 11.00
CA PHE A 185 11.72 -0.73 10.37
C PHE A 185 12.54 0.45 9.85
N ASN A 186 13.40 0.99 10.72
CA ASN A 186 14.28 2.11 10.37
C ASN A 186 15.27 1.75 9.26
N LYS A 187 15.82 0.54 9.27
CA LYS A 187 16.74 0.06 8.24
C LYS A 187 16.06 -0.10 6.88
N VAL A 188 14.87 -0.73 6.86
CA VAL A 188 14.17 -1.07 5.61
C VAL A 188 13.55 0.16 4.98
N ASN A 189 12.92 1.01 5.79
CA ASN A 189 12.21 2.20 5.32
C ASN A 189 13.08 3.47 5.31
N LYS A 190 14.36 3.37 5.72
CA LYS A 190 15.31 4.51 5.82
C LYS A 190 14.78 5.65 6.69
N THR A 191 14.12 5.31 7.78
CA THR A 191 13.53 6.25 8.75
C THR A 191 14.35 6.30 10.05
N ASN A 192 14.00 7.24 10.93
CA ASN A 192 14.50 7.30 12.30
C ASN A 192 13.32 7.47 13.25
N THR A 193 12.67 6.37 13.56
CA THR A 193 11.43 6.29 14.32
C THR A 193 11.71 5.82 15.75
N SER A 194 10.96 6.33 16.74
CA SER A 194 11.06 5.95 18.16
C SER A 194 10.47 4.56 18.45
N ASP A 195 10.75 4.01 19.63
CA ASP A 195 10.14 2.75 20.09
C ASP A 195 8.62 2.90 20.30
N ASP A 196 8.15 4.08 20.71
CA ASP A 196 6.72 4.33 20.95
C ASP A 196 5.93 4.29 19.64
N ILE A 197 6.37 5.04 18.63
CA ILE A 197 5.73 5.00 17.30
C ILE A 197 5.77 3.58 16.72
N VAL A 198 6.87 2.85 16.88
CA VAL A 198 6.95 1.46 16.37
C VAL A 198 6.00 0.54 17.15
N ARG A 199 5.78 0.79 18.45
CA ARG A 199 4.79 0.05 19.23
C ARG A 199 3.37 0.25 18.69
N ASP A 200 3.03 1.49 18.33
CA ASP A 200 1.74 1.82 17.71
C ASP A 200 1.60 1.18 16.32
N ILE A 201 2.64 1.24 15.50
CA ILE A 201 2.68 0.54 14.20
C ILE A 201 2.43 -0.97 14.38
N ILE A 202 3.08 -1.62 15.35
CA ILE A 202 2.86 -3.03 15.65
C ILE A 202 1.42 -3.28 16.11
N TYR A 203 0.85 -2.39 16.93
CA TYR A 203 -0.51 -2.51 17.42
C TYR A 203 -1.51 -2.52 16.26
N TYR A 204 -1.47 -1.52 15.39
CA TYR A 204 -2.43 -1.41 14.28
C TYR A 204 -2.22 -2.47 13.20
N ASN A 205 -0.97 -2.85 12.92
CA ASN A 205 -0.69 -3.96 12.00
C ASN A 205 -1.28 -5.28 12.53
N ASN A 206 -1.09 -5.58 13.82
CA ASN A 206 -1.67 -6.77 14.45
C ASN A 206 -3.21 -6.69 14.55
N PHE A 207 -3.78 -5.49 14.62
CA PHE A 207 -5.23 -5.31 14.59
C PHE A 207 -5.81 -5.80 13.25
N VAL A 208 -5.23 -5.34 12.12
CA VAL A 208 -5.70 -5.74 10.78
C VAL A 208 -5.46 -7.23 10.54
N ASP A 209 -4.29 -7.76 10.90
CA ASP A 209 -3.96 -9.19 10.81
C ASP A 209 -4.98 -10.07 11.56
N LYS A 210 -5.35 -9.69 12.79
CA LYS A 210 -6.40 -10.42 13.54
C LYS A 210 -7.76 -10.30 12.88
N MET A 211 -8.13 -9.11 12.43
CA MET A 211 -9.42 -8.85 11.78
C MET A 211 -9.60 -9.70 10.52
N THR A 212 -8.57 -9.77 9.66
CA THR A 212 -8.61 -10.58 8.43
C THR A 212 -8.65 -12.07 8.74
N ARG A 213 -7.88 -12.55 9.71
CA ARG A 213 -7.89 -13.95 10.13
C ARG A 213 -9.23 -14.38 10.75
N HIS A 214 -9.80 -13.57 11.65
CA HIS A 214 -11.09 -13.88 12.26
C HIS A 214 -12.19 -13.95 11.19
N ARG A 215 -12.25 -12.96 10.29
CA ARG A 215 -13.24 -12.97 9.20
C ARG A 215 -13.12 -14.20 8.31
N LEU A 216 -11.89 -14.58 7.97
CA LEU A 216 -11.63 -15.76 7.17
C LEU A 216 -12.06 -17.04 7.90
N HIS A 217 -11.73 -17.14 9.21
CA HIS A 217 -12.14 -18.26 10.05
C HIS A 217 -13.68 -18.38 10.10
N ASP A 218 -14.39 -17.28 10.36
CA ASP A 218 -15.86 -17.27 10.43
C ASP A 218 -16.46 -17.79 9.13
N VAL A 219 -15.96 -17.32 7.99
CA VAL A 219 -16.44 -17.71 6.67
C VAL A 219 -16.14 -19.19 6.36
N CYS A 220 -14.96 -19.68 6.71
CA CYS A 220 -14.57 -21.08 6.42
C CYS A 220 -15.31 -22.10 7.30
N HIS A 221 -15.85 -21.70 8.45
CA HIS A 221 -16.59 -22.55 9.37
C HIS A 221 -18.10 -22.29 9.38
N ASP A 222 -18.60 -21.44 8.49
CA ASP A 222 -20.04 -21.21 8.32
C ASP A 222 -20.60 -22.22 7.32
N ASP A 223 -21.42 -23.17 7.81
CA ASP A 223 -22.08 -24.18 6.98
C ASP A 223 -23.04 -23.57 5.94
N SER A 224 -23.45 -22.31 6.12
CA SER A 224 -24.28 -21.54 5.18
C SER A 224 -23.46 -20.79 4.12
N PHE A 225 -22.13 -20.93 4.12
CA PHE A 225 -21.24 -20.21 3.22
C PHE A 225 -21.40 -20.68 1.77
N GLU A 226 -22.05 -19.85 0.96
CA GLU A 226 -22.17 -20.05 -0.48
C GLU A 226 -21.12 -19.21 -1.22
N ARG A 227 -20.09 -19.85 -1.79
CA ARG A 227 -19.02 -19.21 -2.57
C ARG A 227 -19.53 -18.35 -3.72
N GLU A 228 -20.67 -18.73 -4.31
CA GLU A 228 -21.27 -18.02 -5.44
C GLU A 228 -21.66 -16.56 -5.13
N ASN A 229 -21.78 -16.22 -3.86
CA ASN A 229 -22.09 -14.86 -3.40
C ASN A 229 -20.86 -13.94 -3.31
N TYR A 230 -19.63 -14.47 -3.44
CA TYR A 230 -18.42 -13.68 -3.36
C TYR A 230 -17.97 -13.26 -4.74
N ARG A 231 -17.98 -11.95 -4.98
CA ARG A 231 -17.69 -11.35 -6.28
C ARG A 231 -16.25 -11.60 -6.68
N GLN A 232 -16.05 -12.13 -7.87
CA GLN A 232 -14.79 -11.93 -8.59
C GLN A 232 -14.64 -10.43 -8.86
N PHE A 233 -13.55 -9.83 -8.37
CA PHE A 233 -13.30 -8.42 -8.60
C PHE A 233 -13.00 -8.18 -10.08
N ARG A 234 -13.83 -7.39 -10.74
CA ARG A 234 -13.51 -6.81 -12.05
C ARG A 234 -12.86 -5.46 -11.81
N TYR A 235 -11.59 -5.37 -12.15
CA TYR A 235 -10.83 -4.13 -12.06
C TYR A 235 -11.18 -3.23 -13.23
N PRO A 236 -11.58 -1.96 -12.99
CA PRO A 236 -12.04 -1.07 -14.05
C PRO A 236 -10.89 -0.58 -14.95
N VAL A 237 -9.67 -0.48 -14.43
CA VAL A 237 -8.51 0.03 -15.15
C VAL A 237 -7.71 -1.11 -15.76
N THR A 238 -7.70 -1.17 -17.10
CA THR A 238 -6.93 -2.16 -17.88
C THR A 238 -5.95 -1.50 -18.86
N ARG A 239 -5.90 -0.16 -18.90
CA ARG A 239 -5.06 0.59 -19.83
C ARG A 239 -3.74 0.95 -19.19
N GLN A 240 -2.68 0.90 -20.00
CA GLN A 240 -1.38 1.43 -19.60
C GLN A 240 -1.51 2.93 -19.24
N PRO A 241 -0.95 3.38 -18.10
CA PRO A 241 -0.95 4.78 -17.74
C PRO A 241 -0.12 5.59 -18.76
N SER A 242 -0.54 6.82 -19.00
CA SER A 242 0.23 7.76 -19.82
C SER A 242 1.54 8.15 -19.10
N ARG A 243 2.48 8.71 -19.87
CA ARG A 243 3.72 9.23 -19.30
C ARG A 243 3.47 10.27 -18.21
N LEU A 244 2.52 11.18 -18.41
CA LEU A 244 2.15 12.17 -17.40
C LEU A 244 1.60 11.56 -16.13
N GLN A 245 0.80 10.50 -16.22
CA GLN A 245 0.30 9.78 -15.05
C GLN A 245 1.43 9.12 -14.26
N ILE A 246 2.41 8.51 -14.93
CA ILE A 246 3.56 7.90 -14.24
C ILE A 246 4.49 8.95 -13.62
N GLU A 247 4.70 10.08 -14.27
CA GLU A 247 5.47 11.20 -13.71
C GLU A 247 4.74 11.80 -12.49
N SER A 248 3.42 11.97 -12.58
CA SER A 248 2.57 12.37 -11.45
C SER A 248 2.65 11.35 -10.30
N TYR A 249 2.47 10.06 -10.60
CA TYR A 249 2.60 9.01 -9.60
C TYR A 249 3.96 9.06 -8.89
N ARG A 250 5.05 9.23 -9.63
CA ARG A 250 6.41 9.35 -9.06
C ARG A 250 6.55 10.52 -8.08
N SER A 251 5.83 11.61 -8.31
CA SER A 251 5.84 12.77 -7.41
C SER A 251 4.97 12.61 -6.16
N LEU A 252 4.03 11.65 -6.19
CA LEU A 252 3.04 11.42 -5.13
C LEU A 252 3.44 10.27 -4.19
N VAL A 253 4.35 9.38 -4.62
CA VAL A 253 4.81 8.25 -3.80
C VAL A 253 6.26 8.41 -3.36
N CYS A 254 6.55 8.06 -2.11
CA CYS A 254 7.88 8.12 -1.49
C CYS A 254 8.28 6.78 -0.91
#